data_17137a9ea7a1f11940afdb9cda68b9d5
#
_entry.id   17137a9ea7a1f11940afdb9cda68b9d5
#
_cell.length_a   1.000
_cell.length_b   1.000
_cell.length_c   1.000
_cell.angle_alpha   90.00
_cell.angle_beta   90.00
_cell.angle_gamma   90.00
#
_symmetry.space_group_name_H-M   'P 1'
#
loop_
_entity.id
_entity.type
_entity.pdbx_description
1 polymer ?
#
loop_
_entity_poly.entity_id
_entity_poly.type
_entity_poly.pdbx_seq_one_letter_code
_entity_poly.pdbx_strand_id
1 'polypeptide(L)'
;MNAQNRQLYRLFRKIVVKDLNKTTTVLSHDTILWAIHARLGSCLIDLLDTTELSSELISLLNSEELTAKFWFQTQYQMTLELISELNKINITPTLLKGISISTELYPKAYYRAMCDVDILVEEHEIEQVEKIMGKLGYEQSSLLPLPFYETHHHTIPWQHKTKDVWFEIHRKLFPQSSPSYPANIFQIENINRDKQLSPIDSKNDSLQNYRLGYELQVIYIASHWGESFKQIGGLFAFIDIALILNNTTVKWDKLIKSANEPYIANYTYILLSYLVNNDFLNGSTTKQQVNKIKHSLSFIDTFILNKIITNYLFLGDSYGRILTIDNVSILWELFISTKPAFKKLILAPIYIIFPPHSAQKFNLDFQVSRIKNLLFKSSR
;
A
#
# COMPACT_ATOMS: atom_id res chain seq x y z
N MET A 1 -18.35 7.07 12.03
CA MET A 1 -17.85 5.67 11.84
C MET A 1 -18.88 4.75 12.46
N ASN A 2 -19.35 3.73 11.74
CA ASN A 2 -20.31 2.76 12.29
C ASN A 2 -19.65 1.83 13.33
N ALA A 3 -20.43 1.02 14.06
CA ALA A 3 -19.91 0.17 15.13
C ALA A 3 -18.91 -0.88 14.61
N GLN A 4 -19.18 -1.49 13.44
CA GLN A 4 -18.34 -2.51 12.82
C GLN A 4 -16.97 -1.96 12.42
N ASN A 5 -16.92 -0.77 11.82
CA ASN A 5 -15.63 -0.14 11.51
C ASN A 5 -14.80 0.11 12.76
N ARG A 6 -15.41 0.56 13.85
CA ARG A 6 -14.69 0.74 15.12
C ARG A 6 -14.08 -0.56 15.62
N GLN A 7 -14.77 -1.68 15.42
CA GLN A 7 -14.28 -3.00 15.82
C GLN A 7 -13.07 -3.44 14.94
N LEU A 8 -13.16 -3.27 13.62
CA LEU A 8 -12.03 -3.52 12.72
C LEU A 8 -10.81 -2.66 13.07
N TYR A 9 -11.02 -1.37 13.34
CA TYR A 9 -9.94 -0.48 13.77
C TYR A 9 -9.27 -0.96 15.05
N ARG A 10 -10.04 -1.46 16.02
CA ARG A 10 -9.49 -2.04 17.26
C ARG A 10 -8.62 -3.27 16.96
N LEU A 11 -9.07 -4.15 16.06
CA LEU A 11 -8.29 -5.33 15.67
C LEU A 11 -6.99 -4.92 14.96
N PHE A 12 -7.02 -4.00 14.01
CA PHE A 12 -5.81 -3.51 13.35
C PHE A 12 -4.85 -2.83 14.31
N ARG A 13 -5.38 -2.07 15.27
CA ARG A 13 -4.56 -1.50 16.34
C ARG A 13 -3.82 -2.57 17.15
N LYS A 14 -4.45 -3.72 17.41
CA LYS A 14 -3.77 -4.85 18.10
C LYS A 14 -2.55 -5.34 17.30
N ILE A 15 -2.65 -5.45 15.97
CA ILE A 15 -1.50 -5.78 15.13
C ILE A 15 -0.39 -4.75 15.30
N VAL A 16 -0.74 -3.47 15.22
CA VAL A 16 0.21 -2.35 15.31
C VAL A 16 0.94 -2.30 16.64
N VAL A 17 0.24 -2.56 17.75
CA VAL A 17 0.86 -2.60 19.09
C VAL A 17 1.38 -4.00 19.47
N LYS A 18 1.34 -4.95 18.54
CA LYS A 18 1.78 -6.35 18.71
C LYS A 18 1.08 -7.08 19.89
N ASP A 19 -0.16 -6.69 20.19
CA ASP A 19 -1.02 -7.38 21.16
C ASP A 19 -1.81 -8.49 20.46
N LEU A 20 -1.37 -9.72 20.61
CA LEU A 20 -2.03 -10.91 20.06
C LEU A 20 -3.02 -11.58 21.02
N ASN A 21 -3.35 -10.96 22.16
CA ASN A 21 -4.37 -11.48 23.03
C ASN A 21 -5.73 -11.48 22.31
N LYS A 22 -6.46 -12.57 22.37
CA LYS A 22 -7.79 -12.68 21.76
C LYS A 22 -8.74 -11.64 22.35
N THR A 23 -9.61 -11.12 21.50
CA THR A 23 -10.62 -10.14 21.91
C THR A 23 -12.02 -10.74 21.77
N THR A 24 -12.91 -10.45 22.70
CA THR A 24 -14.34 -10.75 22.64
C THR A 24 -15.11 -9.89 21.63
N THR A 25 -14.41 -9.16 20.78
CA THR A 25 -15.04 -8.36 19.74
C THR A 25 -15.79 -9.26 18.76
N VAL A 26 -17.12 -9.17 18.75
CA VAL A 26 -17.97 -9.89 17.79
C VAL A 26 -18.00 -9.12 16.48
N LEU A 27 -17.44 -9.70 15.42
CA LEU A 27 -17.59 -9.19 14.05
C LEU A 27 -18.77 -9.87 13.38
N SER A 28 -19.51 -9.13 12.56
CA SER A 28 -20.52 -9.76 11.70
C SER A 28 -19.85 -10.65 10.65
N HIS A 29 -20.59 -11.65 10.17
CA HIS A 29 -20.17 -12.53 9.08
C HIS A 29 -19.65 -11.73 7.87
N ASP A 30 -20.40 -10.74 7.40
CA ASP A 30 -20.03 -9.89 6.27
C ASP A 30 -18.73 -9.12 6.52
N THR A 31 -18.48 -8.68 7.76
CA THR A 31 -17.25 -7.98 8.12
C THR A 31 -16.04 -8.91 8.07
N ILE A 32 -16.22 -10.17 8.50
CA ILE A 32 -15.17 -11.20 8.41
C ILE A 32 -14.87 -11.50 6.93
N LEU A 33 -15.89 -11.75 6.11
CA LEU A 33 -15.71 -11.99 4.67
C LEU A 33 -15.04 -10.80 4.00
N TRP A 34 -15.45 -9.58 4.32
CA TRP A 34 -14.78 -8.39 3.80
C TRP A 34 -13.30 -8.34 4.20
N ALA A 35 -12.96 -8.64 5.45
CA ALA A 35 -11.56 -8.67 5.89
C ALA A 35 -10.74 -9.73 5.15
N ILE A 36 -11.32 -10.88 4.86
CA ILE A 36 -10.71 -11.93 4.03
C ILE A 36 -10.46 -11.40 2.61
N HIS A 37 -11.45 -10.79 1.97
CA HIS A 37 -11.27 -10.17 0.64
C HIS A 37 -10.21 -9.06 0.64
N ALA A 38 -10.09 -8.32 1.75
CA ALA A 38 -9.02 -7.33 1.94
C ALA A 38 -7.66 -7.98 2.31
N ARG A 39 -7.54 -9.31 2.25
CA ARG A 39 -6.34 -10.10 2.59
C ARG A 39 -5.89 -9.98 4.04
N LEU A 40 -6.81 -9.66 4.94
CA LEU A 40 -6.58 -9.56 6.39
C LEU A 40 -7.06 -10.80 7.15
N GLY A 41 -7.58 -11.81 6.45
CA GLY A 41 -8.11 -13.04 7.04
C GLY A 41 -7.09 -13.78 7.89
N SER A 42 -5.83 -13.80 7.45
CA SER A 42 -4.74 -14.51 8.12
C SER A 42 -4.45 -14.07 9.56
N CYS A 43 -4.78 -12.85 9.94
CA CYS A 43 -4.58 -12.36 11.30
C CYS A 43 -5.83 -12.50 12.19
N LEU A 44 -7.02 -12.70 11.62
CA LEU A 44 -8.26 -12.70 12.38
C LEU A 44 -8.37 -13.89 13.34
N ILE A 45 -7.89 -15.07 12.92
CA ILE A 45 -7.96 -16.29 13.76
C ILE A 45 -7.17 -16.14 15.07
N ASP A 46 -6.11 -15.35 15.05
CA ASP A 46 -5.30 -15.07 16.23
C ASP A 46 -5.90 -13.96 17.11
N LEU A 47 -6.63 -13.03 16.52
CA LEU A 47 -7.11 -11.82 17.19
C LEU A 47 -8.54 -11.96 17.73
N LEU A 48 -9.37 -12.84 17.14
CA LEU A 48 -10.75 -13.03 17.55
C LEU A 48 -10.88 -14.15 18.57
N ASP A 49 -11.79 -13.98 19.51
CA ASP A 49 -12.34 -15.10 20.28
C ASP A 49 -13.24 -15.91 19.33
N THR A 50 -12.87 -17.16 19.11
CA THR A 50 -13.56 -18.03 18.16
C THR A 50 -14.75 -18.76 18.77
N THR A 51 -15.01 -18.60 20.08
CA THR A 51 -16.12 -19.31 20.78
C THR A 51 -17.50 -18.94 20.24
N GLU A 52 -17.65 -17.72 19.72
CA GLU A 52 -18.92 -17.20 19.17
C GLU A 52 -19.02 -17.35 17.64
N LEU A 53 -17.99 -17.95 16.98
CA LEU A 53 -18.00 -18.14 15.54
C LEU A 53 -18.56 -19.51 15.15
N SER A 54 -19.24 -19.56 14.00
CA SER A 54 -19.64 -20.84 13.42
C SER A 54 -18.42 -21.69 13.01
N SER A 55 -18.59 -23.03 13.02
CA SER A 55 -17.55 -23.97 12.59
C SER A 55 -17.06 -23.69 11.17
N GLU A 56 -17.95 -23.20 10.28
CA GLU A 56 -17.61 -22.82 8.90
C GLU A 56 -16.68 -21.61 8.87
N LEU A 57 -16.97 -20.56 9.66
CA LEU A 57 -16.09 -19.38 9.73
C LEU A 57 -14.74 -19.73 10.35
N ILE A 58 -14.70 -20.56 11.38
CA ILE A 58 -13.43 -21.03 11.96
C ILE A 58 -12.63 -21.79 10.94
N SER A 59 -13.25 -22.71 10.19
CA SER A 59 -12.60 -23.45 9.11
C SER A 59 -12.04 -22.54 8.03
N LEU A 60 -12.83 -21.54 7.61
CA LEU A 60 -12.41 -20.55 6.62
C LEU A 60 -11.21 -19.72 7.11
N LEU A 61 -11.24 -19.20 8.35
CA LEU A 61 -10.13 -18.43 8.91
C LEU A 61 -8.86 -19.25 9.08
N ASN A 62 -8.97 -20.53 9.48
CA ASN A 62 -7.83 -21.45 9.52
C ASN A 62 -7.24 -21.68 8.13
N SER A 63 -8.09 -21.84 7.10
CA SER A 63 -7.64 -21.98 5.71
C SER A 63 -6.90 -20.73 5.22
N GLU A 64 -7.43 -19.52 5.54
CA GLU A 64 -6.79 -18.26 5.21
C GLU A 64 -5.40 -18.13 5.87
N GLU A 65 -5.30 -18.50 7.14
CA GLU A 65 -4.02 -18.48 7.85
C GLU A 65 -3.00 -19.45 7.23
N LEU A 66 -3.41 -20.68 6.96
CA LEU A 66 -2.53 -21.68 6.32
C LEU A 66 -2.09 -21.24 4.93
N THR A 67 -3.01 -20.71 4.14
CA THR A 67 -2.72 -20.18 2.81
C THR A 67 -1.73 -19.02 2.88
N ALA A 68 -1.93 -18.08 3.80
CA ALA A 68 -1.02 -16.95 4.00
C ALA A 68 0.38 -17.40 4.45
N LYS A 69 0.47 -18.38 5.37
CA LYS A 69 1.75 -18.99 5.80
C LYS A 69 2.49 -19.61 4.61
N PHE A 70 1.77 -20.41 3.81
CA PHE A 70 2.35 -21.08 2.65
C PHE A 70 2.88 -20.06 1.62
N TRP A 71 2.07 -19.08 1.26
CA TRP A 71 2.46 -18.07 0.28
C TRP A 71 3.62 -17.21 0.78
N PHE A 72 3.55 -16.74 2.01
CA PHE A 72 4.65 -15.98 2.61
C PHE A 72 5.95 -16.79 2.60
N GLN A 73 5.91 -18.05 3.07
CA GLN A 73 7.08 -18.93 3.12
C GLN A 73 7.69 -19.12 1.72
N THR A 74 6.83 -19.33 0.72
CA THR A 74 7.28 -19.52 -0.67
C THR A 74 7.95 -18.25 -1.21
N GLN A 75 7.30 -17.09 -1.08
CA GLN A 75 7.88 -15.80 -1.51
C GLN A 75 9.19 -15.50 -0.76
N TYR A 76 9.21 -15.76 0.54
CA TYR A 76 10.39 -15.52 1.38
C TYR A 76 11.57 -16.40 0.94
N GLN A 77 11.39 -17.70 0.78
CA GLN A 77 12.46 -18.60 0.34
C GLN A 77 13.00 -18.24 -1.05
N MET A 78 12.11 -17.92 -1.98
CA MET A 78 12.50 -17.50 -3.33
C MET A 78 13.22 -16.13 -3.32
N THR A 79 12.87 -15.25 -2.39
CA THR A 79 13.60 -14.00 -2.19
C THR A 79 15.02 -14.24 -1.66
N LEU A 80 15.18 -15.16 -0.69
CA LEU A 80 16.50 -15.55 -0.19
C LEU A 80 17.37 -16.14 -1.29
N GLU A 81 16.80 -17.03 -2.11
CA GLU A 81 17.50 -17.64 -3.24
C GLU A 81 17.98 -16.57 -4.25
N LEU A 82 17.11 -15.63 -4.62
CA LEU A 82 17.48 -14.54 -5.50
C LEU A 82 18.59 -13.67 -4.91
N ILE A 83 18.48 -13.25 -3.65
CA ILE A 83 19.51 -12.45 -2.95
C ILE A 83 20.85 -13.20 -2.96
N SER A 84 20.83 -14.50 -2.67
CA SER A 84 22.03 -15.33 -2.67
C SER A 84 22.74 -15.33 -4.03
N GLU A 85 22.00 -15.50 -5.13
CA GLU A 85 22.57 -15.46 -6.47
C GLU A 85 23.09 -14.09 -6.88
N LEU A 86 22.37 -13.02 -6.49
CA LEU A 86 22.79 -11.63 -6.73
C LEU A 86 24.08 -11.30 -5.96
N ASN A 87 24.16 -11.70 -4.70
CA ASN A 87 25.36 -11.43 -3.88
C ASN A 87 26.61 -12.13 -4.43
N LYS A 88 26.50 -13.30 -5.10
CA LYS A 88 27.64 -13.97 -5.74
C LYS A 88 28.28 -13.13 -6.83
N ILE A 89 27.56 -12.20 -7.42
CA ILE A 89 28.05 -11.29 -8.45
C ILE A 89 28.16 -9.84 -7.96
N ASN A 90 28.22 -9.65 -6.63
CA ASN A 90 28.36 -8.38 -5.94
C ASN A 90 27.19 -7.39 -6.14
N ILE A 91 25.99 -7.87 -6.45
CA ILE A 91 24.76 -7.07 -6.47
C ILE A 91 24.07 -7.24 -5.13
N THR A 92 23.82 -6.11 -4.44
CA THR A 92 23.09 -6.07 -3.17
C THR A 92 21.77 -5.33 -3.37
N PRO A 93 20.64 -6.06 -3.55
CA PRO A 93 19.35 -5.42 -3.87
C PRO A 93 18.78 -4.67 -2.68
N THR A 94 17.97 -3.66 -2.94
CA THR A 94 17.15 -3.00 -1.93
C THR A 94 15.74 -3.58 -1.95
N LEU A 95 15.31 -4.21 -0.87
CA LEU A 95 13.95 -4.71 -0.72
C LEU A 95 13.00 -3.54 -0.45
N LEU A 96 11.87 -3.55 -1.15
CA LEU A 96 10.86 -2.50 -1.04
C LEU A 96 9.60 -3.02 -0.36
N LYS A 97 8.80 -2.10 0.19
CA LYS A 97 7.44 -2.35 0.70
C LYS A 97 7.29 -3.61 1.57
N GLY A 98 6.34 -4.48 1.21
CA GLY A 98 5.87 -5.62 1.99
C GLY A 98 6.95 -6.54 2.54
N ILE A 99 7.84 -7.06 1.67
CA ILE A 99 8.87 -8.02 2.07
C ILE A 99 9.91 -7.40 3.02
N SER A 100 10.22 -6.09 2.84
CA SER A 100 11.19 -5.40 3.68
C SER A 100 10.68 -5.08 5.09
N ILE A 101 9.37 -5.17 5.30
CA ILE A 101 8.72 -4.78 6.56
C ILE A 101 8.18 -6.02 7.29
N SER A 102 7.70 -7.00 6.55
CA SER A 102 6.95 -8.13 7.11
C SER A 102 7.75 -8.94 8.13
N THR A 103 9.01 -9.23 7.83
CA THR A 103 9.89 -10.04 8.69
C THR A 103 10.36 -9.28 9.93
N GLU A 104 10.51 -7.97 9.84
CA GLU A 104 11.07 -7.14 10.90
C GLU A 104 9.99 -6.60 11.86
N LEU A 105 8.86 -6.15 11.32
CA LEU A 105 7.91 -5.35 12.08
C LEU A 105 6.59 -6.04 12.40
N TYR A 106 6.12 -6.97 11.56
CA TYR A 106 4.84 -7.65 11.83
C TYR A 106 4.98 -8.67 12.97
N PRO A 107 3.95 -8.85 13.81
CA PRO A 107 3.94 -9.88 14.86
C PRO A 107 4.17 -11.30 14.31
N LYS A 108 3.56 -11.58 13.16
CA LYS A 108 3.80 -12.76 12.32
C LYS A 108 3.95 -12.26 10.89
N ALA A 109 5.06 -12.57 10.24
CA ALA A 109 5.41 -12.01 8.94
C ALA A 109 4.33 -12.27 7.86
N TYR A 110 3.65 -13.43 7.91
CA TYR A 110 2.58 -13.78 6.98
C TYR A 110 1.27 -12.99 7.16
N TYR A 111 1.14 -12.14 8.20
CA TYR A 111 0.01 -11.20 8.30
C TYR A 111 0.08 -10.14 7.20
N ARG A 112 1.27 -9.88 6.67
CA ARG A 112 1.48 -8.97 5.56
C ARG A 112 1.32 -9.71 4.23
N ALA A 113 0.09 -9.81 3.73
CA ALA A 113 -0.14 -10.38 2.40
C ALA A 113 0.54 -9.54 1.31
N MET A 114 1.20 -10.23 0.38
CA MET A 114 1.90 -9.64 -0.77
C MET A 114 1.42 -10.32 -2.05
N CYS A 115 1.29 -9.54 -3.14
CA CYS A 115 1.01 -10.09 -4.47
C CYS A 115 2.32 -10.44 -5.19
N ASP A 116 3.34 -9.65 -4.92
CA ASP A 116 4.62 -9.59 -5.59
C ASP A 116 5.72 -9.25 -4.58
N VAL A 117 6.95 -9.41 -5.01
CA VAL A 117 8.14 -8.99 -4.28
C VAL A 117 8.82 -7.88 -5.09
N ASP A 118 8.86 -6.69 -4.52
CA ASP A 118 9.51 -5.54 -5.12
C ASP A 118 10.98 -5.47 -4.72
N ILE A 119 11.90 -5.43 -5.67
CA ILE A 119 13.32 -5.16 -5.42
C ILE A 119 13.82 -4.00 -6.28
N LEU A 120 14.63 -3.13 -5.70
CA LEU A 120 15.28 -2.03 -6.41
C LEU A 120 16.76 -2.34 -6.59
N VAL A 121 17.25 -2.19 -7.82
CA VAL A 121 18.66 -2.34 -8.19
C VAL A 121 19.10 -1.12 -9.02
N GLU A 122 20.40 -0.95 -9.21
CA GLU A 122 20.93 0.09 -10.09
C GLU A 122 20.58 -0.22 -11.54
N GLU A 123 20.37 0.80 -12.36
CA GLU A 123 19.96 0.62 -13.76
C GLU A 123 20.97 -0.20 -14.57
N HIS A 124 22.25 -0.05 -14.28
CA HIS A 124 23.32 -0.81 -14.95
C HIS A 124 23.40 -2.29 -14.51
N GLU A 125 22.73 -2.67 -13.41
CA GLU A 125 22.69 -4.05 -12.89
C GLU A 125 21.54 -4.87 -13.50
N ILE A 126 20.51 -4.21 -14.08
CA ILE A 126 19.26 -4.84 -14.54
C ILE A 126 19.53 -6.04 -15.46
N GLU A 127 20.37 -5.90 -16.48
CA GLU A 127 20.64 -6.99 -17.41
C GLU A 127 21.21 -8.24 -16.72
N GLN A 128 22.05 -8.05 -15.70
CA GLN A 128 22.62 -9.16 -14.93
C GLN A 128 21.56 -9.80 -14.03
N VAL A 129 20.70 -8.99 -13.39
CA VAL A 129 19.57 -9.46 -12.57
C VAL A 129 18.61 -10.28 -13.43
N GLU A 130 18.24 -9.80 -14.62
CA GLU A 130 17.35 -10.51 -15.54
C GLU A 130 17.92 -11.86 -16.01
N LYS A 131 19.23 -11.93 -16.25
CA LYS A 131 19.91 -13.21 -16.54
C LYS A 131 19.81 -14.21 -15.37
N ILE A 132 19.92 -13.72 -14.12
CA ILE A 132 19.77 -14.55 -12.92
C ILE A 132 18.31 -14.99 -12.79
N MET A 133 17.34 -14.10 -12.96
CA MET A 133 15.93 -14.46 -12.94
C MET A 133 15.61 -15.61 -13.90
N GLY A 134 16.12 -15.52 -15.14
CA GLY A 134 15.97 -16.59 -16.13
C GLY A 134 16.60 -17.93 -15.69
N LYS A 135 17.79 -17.90 -15.05
CA LYS A 135 18.46 -19.10 -14.51
C LYS A 135 17.70 -19.72 -13.35
N LEU A 136 17.05 -18.90 -12.53
CA LEU A 136 16.23 -19.34 -11.39
C LEU A 136 14.84 -19.85 -11.81
N GLY A 137 14.52 -19.87 -13.11
CA GLY A 137 13.28 -20.43 -13.64
C GLY A 137 12.13 -19.45 -13.72
N TYR A 138 12.42 -18.15 -13.68
CA TYR A 138 11.43 -17.11 -13.94
C TYR A 138 11.36 -16.80 -15.44
N GLU A 139 10.21 -16.30 -15.86
CA GLU A 139 9.98 -15.75 -17.19
C GLU A 139 9.25 -14.41 -17.10
N GLN A 140 9.50 -13.54 -18.05
CA GLN A 140 8.81 -12.26 -18.14
C GLN A 140 7.35 -12.49 -18.54
N SER A 141 6.43 -11.94 -17.76
CA SER A 141 4.99 -12.03 -17.99
C SER A 141 4.38 -10.65 -18.07
N SER A 142 4.16 -10.19 -19.29
CA SER A 142 3.65 -8.85 -19.57
C SER A 142 2.13 -8.86 -19.69
N LEU A 143 1.47 -8.04 -18.87
CA LEU A 143 0.04 -7.72 -19.01
C LEU A 143 -0.21 -6.47 -19.85
N LEU A 144 0.84 -5.69 -20.13
CA LEU A 144 0.79 -4.42 -20.86
C LEU A 144 1.73 -4.46 -22.08
N PRO A 145 1.54 -3.61 -23.08
CA PRO A 145 2.45 -3.52 -24.24
C PRO A 145 3.90 -3.24 -23.81
N LEU A 146 4.88 -3.87 -24.46
CA LEU A 146 6.30 -3.73 -24.14
C LEU A 146 6.79 -2.28 -24.03
N PRO A 147 6.41 -1.33 -24.92
CA PRO A 147 6.82 0.07 -24.80
C PRO A 147 6.43 0.75 -23.49
N PHE A 148 5.41 0.24 -22.80
CA PHE A 148 5.04 0.74 -21.47
C PHE A 148 6.18 0.59 -20.45
N TYR A 149 6.87 -0.55 -20.49
CA TYR A 149 7.93 -0.86 -19.53
C TYR A 149 9.24 -0.13 -19.80
N GLU A 150 9.46 0.40 -21.00
CA GLU A 150 10.66 1.18 -21.32
C GLU A 150 10.79 2.45 -20.45
N THR A 151 9.67 3.09 -20.15
CA THR A 151 9.60 4.31 -19.33
C THR A 151 9.06 4.08 -17.92
N HIS A 152 8.66 2.84 -17.60
CA HIS A 152 8.11 2.50 -16.30
C HIS A 152 9.22 2.42 -15.23
N HIS A 153 8.84 2.45 -13.97
CA HIS A 153 9.77 2.40 -12.84
C HIS A 153 10.33 0.99 -12.56
N HIS A 154 9.67 -0.06 -13.06
CA HIS A 154 10.16 -1.43 -13.02
C HIS A 154 10.22 -2.03 -14.43
N THR A 155 10.95 -3.14 -14.59
CA THR A 155 10.99 -3.92 -15.82
C THR A 155 9.70 -4.71 -16.02
N ILE A 156 9.60 -5.51 -17.08
CA ILE A 156 8.50 -6.48 -17.23
C ILE A 156 8.50 -7.37 -15.98
N PRO A 157 7.32 -7.57 -15.32
CA PRO A 157 7.25 -8.45 -14.16
C PRO A 157 7.73 -9.88 -14.47
N TRP A 158 8.38 -10.50 -13.51
CA TRP A 158 8.91 -11.84 -13.60
C TRP A 158 8.05 -12.82 -12.81
N GLN A 159 7.52 -13.86 -13.45
CA GLN A 159 6.76 -14.93 -12.84
C GLN A 159 7.55 -16.22 -12.84
N HIS A 160 7.56 -16.95 -11.73
CA HIS A 160 8.20 -18.27 -11.69
C HIS A 160 7.35 -19.31 -12.43
N LYS A 161 7.97 -20.14 -13.27
CA LYS A 161 7.30 -21.09 -14.18
C LYS A 161 6.36 -22.11 -13.51
N THR A 162 6.66 -22.51 -12.29
CA THR A 162 5.92 -23.56 -11.57
C THR A 162 5.34 -23.13 -10.23
N LYS A 163 5.70 -21.94 -9.75
CA LYS A 163 5.19 -21.37 -8.49
C LYS A 163 4.57 -20.02 -8.80
N ASP A 164 3.46 -19.69 -8.20
CA ASP A 164 2.80 -18.40 -8.44
C ASP A 164 3.48 -17.28 -7.63
N VAL A 165 4.77 -17.07 -7.86
CA VAL A 165 5.57 -16.01 -7.25
C VAL A 165 6.03 -15.03 -8.31
N TRP A 166 5.76 -13.75 -8.03
CA TRP A 166 6.05 -12.64 -8.89
C TRP A 166 7.10 -11.72 -8.30
N PHE A 167 8.00 -11.22 -9.16
CA PHE A 167 8.96 -10.18 -8.82
C PHE A 167 8.82 -9.00 -9.73
N GLU A 168 8.90 -7.79 -9.16
CA GLU A 168 9.09 -6.54 -9.89
C GLU A 168 10.49 -6.01 -9.64
N ILE A 169 11.28 -5.93 -10.72
CA ILE A 169 12.65 -5.39 -10.68
C ILE A 169 12.59 -3.90 -10.97
N HIS A 170 12.68 -3.11 -9.91
CA HIS A 170 12.62 -1.66 -9.97
C HIS A 170 13.98 -1.05 -10.33
N ARG A 171 13.96 -0.04 -11.18
CA ARG A 171 15.06 0.88 -11.47
C ARG A 171 14.87 2.24 -10.82
N LYS A 172 13.62 2.55 -10.43
CA LYS A 172 13.19 3.79 -9.78
C LYS A 172 12.00 3.49 -8.87
N LEU A 173 11.68 4.39 -7.94
CA LEU A 173 10.53 4.21 -7.05
C LEU A 173 9.19 4.58 -7.70
N PHE A 174 9.20 5.48 -8.69
CA PHE A 174 8.00 5.96 -9.38
C PHE A 174 8.21 6.06 -10.89
N PRO A 175 7.17 5.83 -11.72
CA PRO A 175 7.22 6.08 -13.16
C PRO A 175 7.26 7.59 -13.45
N GLN A 176 7.77 7.96 -14.64
CA GLN A 176 7.86 9.38 -15.05
C GLN A 176 6.51 10.11 -15.06
N SER A 177 5.41 9.39 -15.25
CA SER A 177 4.05 9.93 -15.23
C SER A 177 3.53 10.22 -13.82
N SER A 178 4.21 9.74 -12.78
CA SER A 178 3.81 9.93 -11.38
C SER A 178 4.07 11.37 -10.92
N PRO A 179 3.14 11.98 -10.17
CA PRO A 179 3.37 13.26 -9.48
C PRO A 179 4.55 13.21 -8.50
N SER A 180 4.88 12.04 -7.95
CA SER A 180 5.99 11.83 -7.01
C SER A 180 7.34 11.66 -7.72
N TYR A 181 7.36 11.38 -9.03
CA TYR A 181 8.59 11.10 -9.78
C TYR A 181 9.66 12.20 -9.68
N PRO A 182 9.32 13.51 -9.83
CA PRO A 182 10.32 14.57 -9.79
C PRO A 182 10.86 14.84 -8.39
N ALA A 183 10.32 14.21 -7.37
CA ALA A 183 10.72 14.47 -6.00
C ALA A 183 12.19 14.09 -5.75
N ASN A 184 12.93 15.03 -5.20
CA ASN A 184 14.36 14.88 -4.99
C ASN A 184 14.71 13.70 -4.07
N ILE A 185 13.86 13.42 -3.07
CA ILE A 185 14.08 12.29 -2.15
C ILE A 185 13.97 10.92 -2.82
N PHE A 186 13.30 10.82 -3.96
CA PHE A 186 13.12 9.57 -4.72
C PHE A 186 14.13 9.41 -5.85
N GLN A 187 15.08 10.33 -6.00
CA GLN A 187 16.18 10.16 -6.93
C GLN A 187 17.19 9.15 -6.39
N ILE A 188 17.79 8.37 -7.29
CA ILE A 188 18.62 7.20 -6.91
C ILE A 188 19.79 7.58 -6.00
N GLU A 189 20.39 8.77 -6.19
CA GLU A 189 21.50 9.23 -5.37
C GLU A 189 21.08 9.46 -3.89
N ASN A 190 19.85 9.93 -3.66
CA ASN A 190 19.32 10.15 -2.34
C ASN A 190 18.85 8.84 -1.70
N ILE A 191 18.29 7.92 -2.49
CA ILE A 191 17.96 6.57 -2.04
C ILE A 191 19.24 5.87 -1.59
N ASN A 192 20.31 5.94 -2.36
CA ASN A 192 21.59 5.31 -2.04
C ASN A 192 22.24 5.86 -0.77
N ARG A 193 22.01 7.13 -0.43
CA ARG A 193 22.45 7.72 0.84
C ARG A 193 21.58 7.31 2.03
N ASP A 194 20.32 6.96 1.80
CA ASP A 194 19.36 6.66 2.86
C ASP A 194 19.18 5.16 3.12
N LYS A 195 19.45 4.30 2.11
CA LYS A 195 19.31 2.85 2.25
C LYS A 195 20.21 2.31 3.36
N GLN A 196 19.71 1.31 4.07
CA GLN A 196 20.39 0.70 5.22
C GLN A 196 20.55 -0.79 4.97
N LEU A 197 21.72 -1.33 5.28
CA LEU A 197 21.94 -2.77 5.27
C LEU A 197 21.01 -3.40 6.31
N SER A 198 20.17 -4.33 5.87
CA SER A 198 19.17 -4.97 6.70
C SER A 198 18.95 -6.38 6.20
N PRO A 199 19.75 -7.36 6.66
CA PRO A 199 19.61 -8.75 6.25
C PRO A 199 18.19 -9.24 6.51
N ILE A 200 17.54 -9.76 5.47
CA ILE A 200 16.19 -10.31 5.58
C ILE A 200 16.16 -11.57 6.45
N ASP A 201 17.25 -12.31 6.46
CA ASP A 201 17.46 -13.47 7.34
C ASP A 201 18.56 -13.15 8.37
N SER A 202 18.13 -12.82 9.58
CA SER A 202 19.05 -12.54 10.70
C SER A 202 19.87 -13.74 11.16
N LYS A 203 19.56 -14.94 10.66
CA LYS A 203 20.31 -16.18 10.97
C LYS A 203 21.41 -16.47 9.96
N ASN A 204 21.46 -15.75 8.87
CA ASN A 204 22.40 -15.94 7.78
C ASN A 204 23.09 -14.62 7.42
N ASP A 205 24.14 -14.29 8.14
CA ASP A 205 24.94 -13.07 7.95
C ASP A 205 25.61 -12.98 6.56
N SER A 206 25.62 -14.08 5.79
CA SER A 206 26.18 -14.08 4.44
C SER A 206 25.25 -13.46 3.37
N LEU A 207 23.95 -13.33 3.67
CA LEU A 207 22.99 -12.73 2.75
C LEU A 207 22.87 -11.24 3.03
N GLN A 208 23.19 -10.44 2.03
CA GLN A 208 23.13 -8.99 2.11
C GLN A 208 22.05 -8.40 1.24
N ASN A 209 21.21 -7.59 1.84
CA ASN A 209 20.26 -6.72 1.15
C ASN A 209 20.14 -5.40 1.89
N TYR A 210 19.69 -4.38 1.16
CA TYR A 210 19.30 -3.10 1.73
C TYR A 210 17.79 -3.02 1.93
N ARG A 211 17.37 -2.10 2.77
CA ARG A 211 16.03 -1.50 2.83
C ARG A 211 16.12 0.02 2.78
N LEU A 212 15.04 0.69 2.48
CA LEU A 212 14.95 2.14 2.65
C LEU A 212 15.04 2.50 4.16
N GLY A 213 15.64 3.63 4.49
CA GLY A 213 15.53 4.17 5.84
C GLY A 213 14.07 4.42 6.22
N TYR A 214 13.73 4.31 7.50
CA TYR A 214 12.33 4.34 7.93
C TYR A 214 11.59 5.62 7.53
N GLU A 215 12.25 6.77 7.58
CA GLU A 215 11.65 8.04 7.16
C GLU A 215 11.28 8.03 5.68
N LEU A 216 12.20 7.59 4.82
CA LEU A 216 11.97 7.46 3.39
C LEU A 216 10.93 6.38 3.09
N GLN A 217 10.95 5.28 3.84
CA GLN A 217 9.97 4.19 3.72
C GLN A 217 8.55 4.68 4.00
N VAL A 218 8.33 5.46 5.08
CA VAL A 218 7.04 6.06 5.40
C VAL A 218 6.54 6.95 4.26
N ILE A 219 7.40 7.82 3.74
CA ILE A 219 7.05 8.74 2.66
C ILE A 219 6.77 7.98 1.35
N TYR A 220 7.58 6.97 1.03
CA TYR A 220 7.40 6.14 -0.15
C TYR A 220 6.07 5.38 -0.10
N ILE A 221 5.77 4.72 1.03
CA ILE A 221 4.50 3.99 1.20
C ILE A 221 3.31 4.95 1.12
N ALA A 222 3.39 6.12 1.75
CA ALA A 222 2.31 7.12 1.70
C ALA A 222 2.06 7.64 0.28
N SER A 223 3.13 7.95 -0.47
CA SER A 223 3.03 8.43 -1.85
C SER A 223 2.50 7.34 -2.79
N HIS A 224 3.04 6.13 -2.69
CA HIS A 224 2.60 4.98 -3.48
C HIS A 224 1.12 4.65 -3.22
N TRP A 225 0.70 4.63 -1.94
CA TRP A 225 -0.70 4.44 -1.57
C TRP A 225 -1.57 5.56 -2.13
N GLY A 226 -1.13 6.82 -2.01
CA GLY A 226 -1.90 7.98 -2.49
C GLY A 226 -2.12 7.96 -4.00
N GLU A 227 -1.15 7.49 -4.77
CA GLU A 227 -1.24 7.36 -6.23
C GLU A 227 -2.03 6.12 -6.66
N SER A 228 -1.97 5.05 -5.87
CA SER A 228 -2.64 3.77 -6.14
C SER A 228 -3.94 3.59 -5.35
N PHE A 229 -4.57 4.68 -4.92
CA PHE A 229 -5.77 4.66 -4.05
C PHE A 229 -6.90 3.76 -4.53
N LYS A 230 -6.99 3.46 -5.82
CA LYS A 230 -8.00 2.56 -6.41
C LYS A 230 -7.86 1.10 -5.97
N GLN A 231 -6.69 0.69 -5.51
CA GLN A 231 -6.41 -0.70 -5.20
C GLN A 231 -6.86 -1.04 -3.78
N ILE A 232 -7.64 -2.12 -3.64
CA ILE A 232 -8.15 -2.62 -2.35
C ILE A 232 -7.02 -3.00 -1.37
N GLY A 233 -5.81 -3.30 -1.87
CA GLY A 233 -4.61 -3.57 -1.05
C GLY A 233 -4.07 -2.40 -0.23
N GLY A 234 -4.68 -1.22 -0.35
CA GLY A 234 -4.24 0.01 0.34
C GLY A 234 -4.24 -0.05 1.87
N LEU A 235 -4.99 -0.97 2.49
CA LEU A 235 -5.04 -1.13 3.95
C LEU A 235 -3.67 -1.45 4.57
N PHE A 236 -2.84 -2.23 3.88
CA PHE A 236 -1.51 -2.54 4.38
C PHE A 236 -0.61 -1.33 4.49
N ALA A 237 -0.80 -0.28 3.68
CA ALA A 237 -0.05 0.97 3.83
C ALA A 237 -0.27 1.61 5.21
N PHE A 238 -1.50 1.53 5.74
CA PHE A 238 -1.82 2.03 7.09
C PHE A 238 -1.12 1.23 8.18
N ILE A 239 -1.16 -0.10 8.07
CA ILE A 239 -0.55 -1.00 9.05
C ILE A 239 0.97 -0.87 8.97
N ASP A 240 1.56 -0.90 7.79
CA ASP A 240 2.99 -0.77 7.55
C ASP A 240 3.54 0.52 8.19
N ILE A 241 2.93 1.67 7.89
CA ILE A 241 3.34 2.98 8.43
C ILE A 241 3.13 3.02 9.95
N ALA A 242 2.00 2.51 10.44
CA ALA A 242 1.75 2.51 11.88
C ALA A 242 2.72 1.60 12.64
N LEU A 243 3.11 0.45 12.07
CA LEU A 243 4.15 -0.42 12.62
C LEU A 243 5.51 0.27 12.64
N ILE A 244 5.91 0.93 11.56
CA ILE A 244 7.16 1.69 11.51
C ILE A 244 7.16 2.76 12.61
N LEU A 245 6.13 3.61 12.65
CA LEU A 245 6.11 4.77 13.57
C LEU A 245 5.95 4.40 15.05
N ASN A 246 5.34 3.26 15.38
CA ASN A 246 5.18 2.82 16.77
C ASN A 246 6.31 1.90 17.26
N ASN A 247 7.02 1.21 16.36
CA ASN A 247 7.97 0.17 16.77
C ASN A 247 9.42 0.47 16.39
N THR A 248 9.69 1.63 15.77
CA THR A 248 11.04 2.04 15.38
C THR A 248 11.35 3.47 15.82
N THR A 249 12.62 3.84 15.77
CA THR A 249 13.05 5.22 16.05
C THR A 249 13.08 6.02 14.75
N VAL A 250 12.02 6.78 14.49
CA VAL A 250 11.90 7.68 13.34
C VAL A 250 12.40 9.08 13.72
N LYS A 251 13.27 9.65 12.90
CA LYS A 251 13.76 11.03 13.03
C LYS A 251 12.75 11.98 12.38
N TRP A 252 11.83 12.49 13.17
CA TRP A 252 10.73 13.35 12.69
C TRP A 252 11.20 14.57 11.89
N ASP A 253 12.27 15.23 12.28
CA ASP A 253 12.81 16.38 11.53
C ASP A 253 13.26 15.98 10.13
N LYS A 254 13.90 14.80 9.99
CA LYS A 254 14.26 14.23 8.68
C LYS A 254 13.01 13.90 7.86
N LEU A 255 12.03 13.22 8.45
CA LEU A 255 10.78 12.86 7.78
C LEU A 255 10.05 14.11 7.29
N ILE A 256 9.84 15.11 8.17
CA ILE A 256 9.16 16.36 7.84
C ILE A 256 9.91 17.12 6.74
N LYS A 257 11.24 17.23 6.84
CA LYS A 257 12.06 17.88 5.82
C LYS A 257 11.93 17.17 4.46
N SER A 258 11.97 15.86 4.45
CA SER A 258 11.87 15.04 3.23
C SER A 258 10.46 15.03 2.64
N ALA A 259 9.41 15.17 3.46
CA ALA A 259 8.02 15.24 3.01
C ALA A 259 7.61 16.59 2.41
N ASN A 260 8.48 17.62 2.46
CA ASN A 260 8.10 19.01 2.11
C ASN A 260 8.00 19.30 0.60
N GLU A 261 7.76 18.30 -0.23
CA GLU A 261 7.44 18.47 -1.65
C GLU A 261 5.93 18.40 -1.88
N PRO A 262 5.32 19.20 -2.79
CA PRO A 262 3.89 19.49 -2.78
C PRO A 262 2.96 18.28 -2.74
N TYR A 263 3.12 17.31 -3.66
CA TYR A 263 2.27 16.10 -3.68
C TYR A 263 2.62 15.14 -2.55
N ILE A 264 3.90 14.97 -2.26
CA ILE A 264 4.40 14.10 -1.20
C ILE A 264 3.91 14.59 0.16
N ALA A 265 3.96 15.90 0.41
CA ALA A 265 3.45 16.49 1.64
C ALA A 265 1.95 16.22 1.83
N ASN A 266 1.16 16.32 0.77
CA ASN A 266 -0.26 16.04 0.82
C ASN A 266 -0.56 14.56 1.12
N TYR A 267 0.10 13.61 0.43
CA TYR A 267 -0.07 12.17 0.67
C TYR A 267 0.38 11.80 2.08
N THR A 268 1.56 12.24 2.49
CA THR A 268 2.11 11.95 3.82
C THR A 268 1.24 12.55 4.92
N TYR A 269 0.83 13.81 4.79
CA TYR A 269 -0.03 14.47 5.78
C TYR A 269 -1.38 13.79 5.93
N ILE A 270 -2.10 13.52 4.82
CA ILE A 270 -3.45 12.95 4.90
C ILE A 270 -3.42 11.56 5.52
N LEU A 271 -2.44 10.72 5.16
CA LEU A 271 -2.32 9.38 5.71
C LEU A 271 -1.94 9.41 7.19
N LEU A 272 -0.92 10.18 7.58
CA LEU A 272 -0.49 10.28 8.96
C LEU A 272 -1.55 10.94 9.86
N SER A 273 -2.22 12.00 9.38
CA SER A 273 -3.31 12.64 10.12
C SER A 273 -4.48 11.70 10.33
N TYR A 274 -4.80 10.87 9.31
CA TYR A 274 -5.83 9.84 9.43
C TYR A 274 -5.47 8.80 10.49
N LEU A 275 -4.24 8.29 10.48
CA LEU A 275 -3.75 7.33 11.47
C LEU A 275 -3.79 7.89 12.90
N VAL A 276 -3.38 9.15 13.08
CA VAL A 276 -3.44 9.84 14.39
C VAL A 276 -4.88 10.02 14.87
N ASN A 277 -5.77 10.49 13.98
CA ASN A 277 -7.16 10.77 14.34
C ASN A 277 -8.00 9.52 14.61
N ASN A 278 -7.51 8.34 14.25
CA ASN A 278 -8.16 7.05 14.48
C ASN A 278 -7.37 6.16 15.45
N ASP A 279 -6.49 6.75 16.27
CA ASP A 279 -5.74 6.08 17.35
C ASP A 279 -4.82 4.92 16.90
N PHE A 280 -4.34 4.92 15.65
CA PHE A 280 -3.33 3.98 15.18
C PHE A 280 -1.92 4.37 15.61
N LEU A 281 -1.68 5.66 15.82
CA LEU A 281 -0.40 6.19 16.26
C LEU A 281 -0.50 6.69 17.69
N ASN A 282 0.48 6.31 18.51
CA ASN A 282 0.52 6.67 19.92
C ASN A 282 1.08 8.09 20.12
N GLY A 283 0.43 8.86 21.00
CA GLY A 283 0.98 10.05 21.66
C GLY A 283 0.66 11.40 21.04
N SER A 284 0.55 12.40 21.92
CA SER A 284 0.38 13.81 21.58
C SER A 284 1.54 14.38 20.74
N THR A 285 2.75 13.88 20.97
CA THR A 285 3.96 14.25 20.22
C THR A 285 3.83 13.94 18.75
N THR A 286 3.29 12.76 18.39
CA THR A 286 3.08 12.36 16.97
C THR A 286 2.13 13.32 16.27
N LYS A 287 1.03 13.72 16.91
CA LYS A 287 0.09 14.70 16.36
C LYS A 287 0.75 16.06 16.09
N GLN A 288 1.58 16.51 17.04
CA GLN A 288 2.31 17.77 16.86
C GLN A 288 3.30 17.69 15.69
N GLN A 289 4.00 16.58 15.50
CA GLN A 289 4.92 16.40 14.39
C GLN A 289 4.20 16.35 13.05
N VAL A 290 3.09 15.61 12.95
CA VAL A 290 2.28 15.55 11.74
C VAL A 290 1.80 16.94 11.30
N ASN A 291 1.40 17.77 12.25
CA ASN A 291 0.96 19.16 11.96
C ASN A 291 2.08 20.07 11.45
N LYS A 292 3.36 19.69 11.57
CA LYS A 292 4.49 20.45 11.00
C LYS A 292 4.73 20.15 9.53
N ILE A 293 4.09 19.13 8.93
CA ILE A 293 4.20 18.83 7.51
C ILE A 293 3.55 19.96 6.71
N LYS A 294 4.30 20.61 5.84
CA LYS A 294 3.86 21.74 5.03
C LYS A 294 3.06 21.25 3.81
N HIS A 295 1.79 20.95 4.02
CA HIS A 295 0.86 20.53 2.98
C HIS A 295 0.03 21.69 2.41
N SER A 296 -0.52 21.51 1.21
CA SER A 296 -1.39 22.51 0.55
C SER A 296 -2.90 22.23 0.72
N LEU A 297 -3.27 21.19 1.48
CA LEU A 297 -4.65 20.80 1.70
C LEU A 297 -5.38 21.82 2.59
N SER A 298 -6.55 22.26 2.14
CA SER A 298 -7.48 23.05 2.96
C SER A 298 -8.22 22.14 3.96
N PHE A 299 -8.95 22.77 4.89
CA PHE A 299 -9.86 22.04 5.78
C PHE A 299 -10.90 21.20 5.00
N ILE A 300 -11.45 21.79 3.91
CA ILE A 300 -12.43 21.10 3.05
C ILE A 300 -11.79 19.90 2.36
N ASP A 301 -10.58 20.03 1.82
CA ASP A 301 -9.85 18.93 1.21
C ASP A 301 -9.66 17.78 2.21
N THR A 302 -9.14 18.12 3.38
CA THR A 302 -8.89 17.13 4.46
C THR A 302 -10.18 16.43 4.90
N PHE A 303 -11.28 17.16 5.03
CA PHE A 303 -12.58 16.58 5.39
C PHE A 303 -13.07 15.61 4.34
N ILE A 304 -13.04 15.98 3.05
CA ILE A 304 -13.49 15.13 1.94
C ILE A 304 -12.59 13.89 1.82
N LEU A 305 -11.26 14.06 1.83
CA LEU A 305 -10.32 12.94 1.75
C LEU A 305 -10.49 11.96 2.91
N ASN A 306 -10.65 12.43 4.14
CA ASN A 306 -10.93 11.57 5.30
C ASN A 306 -12.24 10.80 5.15
N LYS A 307 -13.30 11.40 4.59
CA LYS A 307 -14.56 10.71 4.28
C LYS A 307 -14.36 9.64 3.21
N ILE A 308 -13.58 9.93 2.17
CA ILE A 308 -13.23 8.96 1.14
C ILE A 308 -12.50 7.76 1.78
N ILE A 309 -11.44 7.98 2.56
CA ILE A 309 -10.70 6.92 3.25
C ILE A 309 -11.66 6.07 4.09
N THR A 310 -12.45 6.70 4.97
CA THR A 310 -13.34 5.99 5.88
C THR A 310 -14.38 5.14 5.14
N ASN A 311 -14.94 5.65 4.05
CA ASN A 311 -16.06 4.99 3.38
C ASN A 311 -15.63 4.00 2.30
N TYR A 312 -14.43 4.15 1.73
CA TYR A 312 -14.04 3.36 0.56
C TYR A 312 -12.87 2.42 0.81
N LEU A 313 -11.97 2.73 1.73
CA LEU A 313 -10.91 1.80 2.10
C LEU A 313 -11.37 0.73 3.10
N PHE A 314 -12.21 1.13 4.06
CA PHE A 314 -12.56 0.26 5.19
C PHE A 314 -13.94 -0.39 5.10
N LEU A 315 -14.80 0.02 4.17
CA LEU A 315 -16.17 -0.51 4.07
C LEU A 315 -16.37 -1.54 2.95
N GLY A 316 -15.38 -1.79 2.11
CA GLY A 316 -15.51 -2.74 1.01
C GLY A 316 -16.58 -2.36 -0.03
N ASP A 317 -16.86 -3.24 -1.00
CA ASP A 317 -17.77 -2.94 -2.12
C ASP A 317 -19.27 -3.05 -1.77
N SER A 318 -19.65 -3.62 -0.63
CA SER A 318 -21.00 -4.11 -0.36
C SER A 318 -21.96 -3.13 0.30
N TYR A 319 -21.55 -1.94 0.69
CA TYR A 319 -22.42 -1.04 1.46
C TYR A 319 -22.79 0.22 0.68
N GLY A 320 -23.96 0.20 0.05
CA GLY A 320 -24.77 1.37 -0.33
C GLY A 320 -24.02 2.60 -0.85
N ARG A 321 -23.04 2.40 -1.75
CA ARG A 321 -22.21 3.49 -2.25
C ARG A 321 -23.00 4.37 -3.23
N ILE A 322 -23.06 5.65 -2.94
CA ILE A 322 -23.64 6.66 -3.84
C ILE A 322 -22.74 6.84 -5.07
N LEU A 323 -21.42 6.70 -4.91
CA LEU A 323 -20.43 6.90 -5.97
C LEU A 323 -19.73 5.58 -6.33
N THR A 324 -19.45 5.39 -7.62
CA THR A 324 -18.60 4.28 -8.08
C THR A 324 -17.16 4.50 -7.66
N ILE A 325 -16.35 3.43 -7.65
CA ILE A 325 -14.91 3.52 -7.33
C ILE A 325 -14.18 4.48 -8.28
N ASP A 326 -14.58 4.55 -9.54
CA ASP A 326 -14.00 5.48 -10.52
C ASP A 326 -14.29 6.93 -10.16
N ASN A 327 -15.51 7.25 -9.74
CA ASN A 327 -15.87 8.59 -9.31
C ASN A 327 -15.11 9.01 -8.05
N VAL A 328 -14.95 8.08 -7.12
CA VAL A 328 -14.18 8.29 -5.89
C VAL A 328 -12.70 8.54 -6.20
N SER A 329 -12.15 7.78 -7.12
CA SER A 329 -10.77 7.97 -7.57
C SER A 329 -10.56 9.36 -8.20
N ILE A 330 -11.49 9.81 -9.03
CA ILE A 330 -11.44 11.15 -9.64
C ILE A 330 -11.52 12.24 -8.55
N LEU A 331 -12.38 12.07 -7.55
CA LEU A 331 -12.46 12.98 -6.42
C LEU A 331 -11.18 12.95 -5.59
N TRP A 332 -10.62 11.77 -5.35
CA TRP A 332 -9.35 11.63 -4.66
C TRP A 332 -8.24 12.42 -5.36
N GLU A 333 -8.02 12.19 -6.65
CA GLU A 333 -7.01 12.88 -7.46
C GLU A 333 -7.22 14.41 -7.45
N LEU A 334 -8.48 14.84 -7.52
CA LEU A 334 -8.80 16.26 -7.50
C LEU A 334 -8.49 16.91 -6.14
N PHE A 335 -8.98 16.31 -5.04
CA PHE A 335 -8.85 16.90 -3.70
C PHE A 335 -7.46 16.76 -3.11
N ILE A 336 -6.68 15.75 -3.48
CA ILE A 336 -5.28 15.61 -3.07
C ILE A 336 -4.35 16.56 -3.84
N SER A 337 -4.76 17.06 -5.02
CA SER A 337 -3.96 17.96 -5.84
C SER A 337 -3.64 19.28 -5.15
N THR A 338 -2.68 20.01 -5.68
CA THR A 338 -2.26 21.33 -5.18
C THR A 338 -3.16 22.51 -5.65
N LYS A 339 -4.25 22.21 -6.39
CA LYS A 339 -5.18 23.24 -6.86
C LYS A 339 -5.88 23.96 -5.70
N PRO A 340 -6.22 25.26 -5.84
CA PRO A 340 -6.99 25.97 -4.83
C PRO A 340 -8.37 25.31 -4.56
N ALA A 341 -8.78 25.29 -3.29
CA ALA A 341 -10.00 24.60 -2.85
C ALA A 341 -11.26 25.01 -3.64
N PHE A 342 -11.44 26.29 -3.94
CA PHE A 342 -12.61 26.77 -4.70
C PHE A 342 -12.65 26.19 -6.14
N LYS A 343 -11.48 26.04 -6.80
CA LYS A 343 -11.41 25.39 -8.13
C LYS A 343 -11.78 23.92 -8.04
N LYS A 344 -11.36 23.22 -6.98
CA LYS A 344 -11.71 21.81 -6.74
C LYS A 344 -13.22 21.63 -6.59
N LEU A 345 -13.88 22.51 -5.83
CA LEU A 345 -15.33 22.45 -5.63
C LEU A 345 -16.11 22.67 -6.94
N ILE A 346 -15.64 23.57 -7.81
CA ILE A 346 -16.25 23.80 -9.13
C ILE A 346 -15.99 22.59 -10.06
N LEU A 347 -14.78 22.05 -10.04
CA LEU A 347 -14.38 20.96 -10.93
C LEU A 347 -14.97 19.60 -10.52
N ALA A 348 -15.25 19.37 -9.23
CA ALA A 348 -15.73 18.10 -8.74
C ALA A 348 -16.99 17.57 -9.49
N PRO A 349 -18.10 18.32 -9.59
CA PRO A 349 -19.26 17.88 -10.36
C PRO A 349 -18.95 17.71 -11.85
N ILE A 350 -18.11 18.57 -12.41
CA ILE A 350 -17.70 18.48 -13.82
C ILE A 350 -16.91 17.20 -14.06
N TYR A 351 -15.94 16.87 -13.22
CA TYR A 351 -15.10 15.68 -13.37
C TYR A 351 -15.85 14.37 -13.09
N ILE A 352 -16.87 14.38 -12.23
CA ILE A 352 -17.75 13.24 -12.04
C ILE A 352 -18.49 12.92 -13.34
N ILE A 353 -18.99 13.95 -14.04
CA ILE A 353 -19.75 13.80 -15.29
C ILE A 353 -18.78 13.59 -16.48
N PHE A 354 -17.71 14.39 -16.56
CA PHE A 354 -16.75 14.43 -17.67
C PHE A 354 -15.31 14.19 -17.14
N PRO A 355 -14.89 12.94 -16.90
CA PRO A 355 -13.55 12.66 -16.34
C PRO A 355 -12.44 13.12 -17.30
N PRO A 356 -11.43 13.82 -16.79
CA PRO A 356 -10.39 14.45 -17.61
C PRO A 356 -9.51 13.46 -18.37
N HIS A 357 -9.32 12.26 -17.83
CA HIS A 357 -8.44 11.22 -18.37
C HIS A 357 -9.18 10.08 -19.10
N SER A 358 -10.48 10.21 -19.33
CA SER A 358 -11.23 9.18 -20.05
C SER A 358 -11.02 9.32 -21.56
N ALA A 359 -10.45 8.30 -22.18
CA ALA A 359 -10.38 8.20 -23.64
C ALA A 359 -11.79 8.25 -24.29
N GLN A 360 -12.83 7.92 -23.51
CA GLN A 360 -14.24 7.88 -23.93
C GLN A 360 -15.02 9.13 -23.50
N LYS A 361 -14.37 10.17 -22.99
CA LYS A 361 -15.05 11.38 -22.48
C LYS A 361 -15.96 12.06 -23.52
N PHE A 362 -15.69 11.88 -24.81
CA PHE A 362 -16.48 12.42 -25.92
C PHE A 362 -17.47 11.41 -26.50
N ASN A 363 -17.52 10.17 -26.00
CA ASN A 363 -18.53 9.19 -26.40
C ASN A 363 -19.84 9.46 -25.66
N LEU A 364 -20.86 9.92 -26.38
CA LEU A 364 -22.14 10.31 -25.81
C LEU A 364 -22.86 9.13 -25.13
N ASP A 365 -22.82 7.94 -25.75
CA ASP A 365 -23.46 6.73 -25.21
C ASP A 365 -22.81 6.29 -23.89
N PHE A 366 -21.48 6.39 -23.80
CA PHE A 366 -20.74 6.14 -22.56
C PHE A 366 -21.16 7.13 -21.47
N GLN A 367 -21.24 8.42 -21.79
CA GLN A 367 -21.66 9.45 -20.82
C GLN A 367 -23.10 9.27 -20.39
N VAL A 368 -24.02 8.98 -21.30
CA VAL A 368 -25.43 8.70 -21.00
C VAL A 368 -25.56 7.46 -20.11
N SER A 369 -24.86 6.37 -20.43
CA SER A 369 -24.82 5.16 -19.60
C SER A 369 -24.28 5.45 -18.20
N ARG A 370 -23.23 6.24 -18.10
CA ARG A 370 -22.62 6.65 -16.83
C ARG A 370 -23.56 7.50 -15.97
N ILE A 371 -24.22 8.50 -16.57
CA ILE A 371 -25.22 9.35 -15.91
C ILE A 371 -26.41 8.50 -15.45
N LYS A 372 -26.89 7.59 -16.29
CA LYS A 372 -27.94 6.64 -15.90
C LYS A 372 -27.51 5.80 -14.69
N ASN A 373 -26.29 5.28 -14.70
CA ASN A 373 -25.76 4.51 -13.58
C ASN A 373 -25.63 5.33 -12.28
N LEU A 374 -25.29 6.63 -12.39
CA LEU A 374 -25.24 7.54 -11.24
C LEU A 374 -26.63 7.84 -10.66
N LEU A 375 -27.64 7.99 -11.53
CA LEU A 375 -29.00 8.39 -11.14
C LEU A 375 -29.87 7.20 -10.73
N PHE A 376 -29.68 6.01 -11.32
CA PHE A 376 -30.61 4.89 -11.20
C PHE A 376 -30.05 3.64 -10.49
N LYS A 377 -28.76 3.60 -10.12
CA LYS A 377 -28.18 2.50 -9.32
C LYS A 377 -28.37 2.62 -7.81
N SER A 378 -29.18 3.55 -7.33
CA SER A 378 -29.51 3.69 -5.90
C SER A 378 -30.57 2.72 -5.39
N SER A 379 -31.02 1.75 -6.21
CA SER A 379 -32.10 0.82 -5.86
C SER A 379 -31.77 -0.62 -6.28
N ARG A 380 -30.69 -1.16 -5.72
CA ARG A 380 -30.53 -2.63 -5.59
C ARG A 380 -29.64 -2.95 -4.39
#